data_e9866edfe39b9ec77245075aa41116d6
#
_entry.id   e9866edfe39b9ec77245075aa41116d6
#
_cell.length_a   1.000
_cell.length_b   1.000
_cell.length_c   1.000
_cell.angle_alpha   90.00
_cell.angle_beta   90.00
_cell.angle_gamma   90.00
#
_symmetry.space_group_name_H-M   'P 1'
#
loop_
_entity.id
_entity.type
_entity.pdbx_description
1 polymer ?
#
loop_
_entity_poly.entity_id
_entity_poly.type
_entity_poly.pdbx_seq_one_letter_code
_entity_poly.pdbx_strand_id
1 'polypeptide(L)'
;MRKLKTTLIIIFSIIALSILIYFLPPEGLISKIPFINRFYSNTVLEIISINGKTKVSINGKDYGETPLTINDLNQGDYTVELERVSDTENFYKKQTFNIQLSKNTTSRIEIEIGPAGILHGSILYYTPQSNLDRNSGTLSVLCDIDESKVYLDRDYVKQTPLIAKELSAKEYDLEVSATNYENLEIPILIENGYLLNVKVFLFPIPVTFITTTNE
;
A
#
# COMPACT_ATOMS: atom_id res chain seq x y z
N MET A 1 -21.88 -57.99 6.16
CA MET A 1 -20.77 -57.60 7.05
C MET A 1 -19.74 -56.71 6.38
N ARG A 2 -19.33 -56.92 5.13
CA ARG A 2 -18.27 -56.08 4.44
C ARG A 2 -18.70 -54.63 4.22
N LYS A 3 -19.99 -54.37 3.79
CA LYS A 3 -20.53 -53.03 3.59
C LYS A 3 -20.62 -52.20 4.88
N LEU A 4 -20.98 -52.84 6.02
CA LEU A 4 -21.04 -52.17 7.32
C LEU A 4 -19.70 -51.69 7.82
N LYS A 5 -18.64 -52.48 7.61
CA LYS A 5 -17.26 -52.07 7.96
C LYS A 5 -16.76 -50.90 7.14
N THR A 6 -17.10 -50.87 5.85
CA THR A 6 -16.72 -49.74 4.96
C THR A 6 -17.44 -48.44 5.36
N THR A 7 -18.73 -48.52 5.70
CA THR A 7 -19.51 -47.35 6.17
C THR A 7 -18.95 -46.80 7.51
N LEU A 8 -18.59 -47.70 8.44
CA LEU A 8 -17.97 -47.30 9.71
C LEU A 8 -16.60 -46.61 9.53
N ILE A 9 -15.78 -47.08 8.59
CA ILE A 9 -14.50 -46.46 8.29
C ILE A 9 -14.70 -45.07 7.69
N ILE A 10 -15.66 -44.86 6.79
CA ILE A 10 -15.96 -43.55 6.20
C ILE A 10 -16.43 -42.57 7.26
N ILE A 11 -17.35 -42.99 8.14
CA ILE A 11 -17.84 -42.13 9.24
C ILE A 11 -16.69 -41.74 10.18
N PHE A 12 -15.84 -42.70 10.56
CA PHE A 12 -14.69 -42.42 11.41
C PHE A 12 -13.69 -41.45 10.75
N SER A 13 -13.45 -41.61 9.44
CA SER A 13 -12.58 -40.67 8.67
C SER A 13 -13.14 -39.26 8.63
N ILE A 14 -14.46 -39.10 8.47
CA ILE A 14 -15.12 -37.78 8.47
C ILE A 14 -15.03 -37.12 9.85
N ILE A 15 -15.26 -37.89 10.92
CA ILE A 15 -15.13 -37.38 12.29
C ILE A 15 -13.68 -37.00 12.60
N ALA A 16 -12.72 -37.85 12.25
CA ALA A 16 -11.30 -37.53 12.43
C ALA A 16 -10.85 -36.29 11.68
N LEU A 17 -11.34 -36.10 10.43
CA LEU A 17 -11.08 -34.92 9.63
C LEU A 17 -11.71 -33.66 10.23
N SER A 18 -12.94 -33.76 10.75
CA SER A 18 -13.64 -32.65 11.41
C SER A 18 -12.92 -32.21 12.69
N ILE A 19 -12.43 -33.16 13.49
CA ILE A 19 -11.63 -32.90 14.70
C ILE A 19 -10.29 -32.24 14.31
N LEU A 20 -9.65 -32.73 13.25
CA LEU A 20 -8.40 -32.14 12.75
C LEU A 20 -8.59 -30.69 12.33
N ILE A 21 -9.67 -30.38 11.59
CA ILE A 21 -10.00 -29.01 11.15
C ILE A 21 -10.35 -28.12 12.36
N TYR A 22 -10.98 -28.65 13.39
CA TYR A 22 -11.35 -27.88 14.59
C TYR A 22 -10.12 -27.45 15.43
N PHE A 23 -9.10 -28.32 15.53
CA PHE A 23 -7.90 -28.05 16.33
C PHE A 23 -6.78 -27.32 15.56
N LEU A 24 -6.84 -27.28 14.23
CA LEU A 24 -5.89 -26.54 13.42
C LEU A 24 -6.46 -25.15 13.16
N PRO A 25 -5.76 -24.06 13.53
CA PRO A 25 -6.23 -22.73 13.20
C PRO A 25 -6.35 -22.62 11.67
N PRO A 26 -7.56 -22.31 11.15
CA PRO A 26 -7.82 -22.33 9.71
C PRO A 26 -6.89 -21.40 8.92
N GLU A 27 -6.42 -20.33 9.55
CA GLU A 27 -5.54 -19.34 8.95
C GLU A 27 -4.15 -19.88 8.58
N GLY A 28 -3.60 -20.82 9.33
CA GLY A 28 -2.26 -21.38 9.10
C GLY A 28 -2.18 -22.49 8.05
N LEU A 29 -3.27 -23.22 7.81
CA LEU A 29 -3.34 -24.32 6.83
C LEU A 29 -3.83 -23.84 5.46
N ILE A 30 -4.82 -22.96 5.44
CA ILE A 30 -5.43 -22.43 4.22
C ILE A 30 -4.41 -21.59 3.44
N SER A 31 -3.56 -20.82 4.15
CA SER A 31 -2.51 -20.02 3.53
C SER A 31 -1.40 -20.84 2.82
N LYS A 32 -1.25 -22.12 3.14
CA LYS A 32 -0.23 -23.02 2.56
C LYS A 32 -0.72 -23.81 1.34
N ILE A 33 -2.01 -23.75 1.01
CA ILE A 33 -2.57 -24.42 -0.15
C ILE A 33 -2.68 -23.42 -1.30
N PRO A 34 -1.80 -23.48 -2.34
CA PRO A 34 -1.70 -22.45 -3.38
C PRO A 34 -3.00 -22.15 -4.12
N PHE A 35 -3.87 -23.17 -4.25
CA PHE A 35 -5.15 -23.03 -4.94
C PHE A 35 -6.21 -22.30 -4.11
N ILE A 36 -6.24 -22.52 -2.81
CA ILE A 36 -7.22 -21.91 -1.89
C ILE A 36 -6.83 -20.47 -1.54
N ASN A 37 -5.53 -20.20 -1.48
CA ASN A 37 -4.99 -18.88 -1.21
C ASN A 37 -5.51 -17.81 -2.19
N ARG A 38 -5.68 -18.19 -3.46
CA ARG A 38 -6.20 -17.33 -4.53
C ARG A 38 -7.65 -16.87 -4.31
N PHE A 39 -8.44 -17.63 -3.53
CA PHE A 39 -9.84 -17.27 -3.19
C PHE A 39 -9.97 -16.48 -1.89
N TYR A 40 -8.90 -16.42 -1.09
CA TYR A 40 -8.93 -15.75 0.23
C TYR A 40 -8.06 -14.51 0.31
N SER A 41 -7.20 -14.23 -0.68
CA SER A 41 -6.39 -13.02 -0.71
C SER A 41 -7.05 -11.96 -1.61
N ASN A 42 -7.93 -11.13 -1.05
CA ASN A 42 -8.40 -9.89 -1.68
C ASN A 42 -7.42 -8.74 -1.42
N THR A 43 -6.14 -9.04 -1.47
CA THR A 43 -5.08 -8.05 -1.27
C THR A 43 -4.63 -7.58 -2.63
N VAL A 44 -4.75 -6.30 -2.91
CA VAL A 44 -4.35 -5.69 -4.17
C VAL A 44 -3.21 -4.71 -3.92
N LEU A 45 -2.19 -4.79 -4.76
CA LEU A 45 -1.11 -3.80 -4.81
C LEU A 45 -1.05 -3.20 -6.20
N GLU A 46 -1.33 -1.91 -6.30
CA GLU A 46 -1.17 -1.11 -7.51
C GLU A 46 0.13 -0.33 -7.46
N ILE A 47 0.92 -0.38 -8.53
CA ILE A 47 2.17 0.36 -8.64
C ILE A 47 2.16 1.14 -9.97
N ILE A 48 2.22 2.46 -9.85
CA ILE A 48 2.14 3.39 -10.96
C ILE A 48 3.37 4.31 -10.93
N SER A 49 3.98 4.53 -12.08
CA SER A 49 4.97 5.58 -12.27
C SER A 49 4.34 6.73 -13.03
N ILE A 50 4.39 7.92 -12.48
CA ILE A 50 3.73 9.11 -13.07
C ILE A 50 4.40 9.48 -14.39
N ASN A 51 5.74 9.46 -14.44
CA ASN A 51 6.50 9.77 -15.65
C ASN A 51 7.50 8.64 -15.96
N GLY A 52 7.37 8.05 -17.15
CA GLY A 52 8.23 6.98 -17.61
C GLY A 52 7.88 5.62 -17.01
N LYS A 53 8.68 4.62 -17.34
CA LYS A 53 8.54 3.26 -16.83
C LYS A 53 9.49 3.01 -15.67
N THR A 54 9.05 2.17 -14.75
CA THR A 54 9.83 1.78 -13.57
C THR A 54 9.79 0.27 -13.44
N LYS A 55 10.96 -0.36 -13.34
CA LYS A 55 11.08 -1.79 -12.99
C LYS A 55 10.72 -1.98 -11.54
N VAL A 56 9.99 -3.05 -11.26
CA VAL A 56 9.46 -3.37 -9.93
C VAL A 56 9.98 -4.72 -9.47
N SER A 57 10.61 -4.73 -8.30
CA SER A 57 10.92 -5.97 -7.57
C SER A 57 10.24 -5.96 -6.22
N ILE A 58 9.70 -7.10 -5.79
CA ILE A 58 9.06 -7.26 -4.48
C ILE A 58 9.73 -8.43 -3.77
N ASN A 59 10.29 -8.18 -2.59
CA ASN A 59 11.08 -9.14 -1.83
C ASN A 59 12.18 -9.81 -2.70
N GLY A 60 12.82 -9.03 -3.59
CA GLY A 60 13.87 -9.49 -4.50
C GLY A 60 13.38 -10.27 -5.73
N LYS A 61 12.07 -10.50 -5.90
CA LYS A 61 11.50 -11.12 -7.10
C LYS A 61 11.07 -10.03 -8.08
N ASP A 62 11.45 -10.17 -9.35
CA ASP A 62 11.05 -9.28 -10.43
C ASP A 62 9.56 -9.50 -10.80
N TYR A 63 8.81 -8.40 -10.92
CA TYR A 63 7.40 -8.36 -11.33
C TYR A 63 7.19 -7.61 -12.66
N GLY A 64 8.26 -7.09 -13.28
CA GLY A 64 8.21 -6.37 -14.54
C GLY A 64 8.17 -4.85 -14.38
N GLU A 65 7.49 -4.16 -15.29
CA GLU A 65 7.48 -2.70 -15.37
C GLU A 65 6.10 -2.11 -15.09
N THR A 66 6.09 -0.88 -14.54
CA THR A 66 4.85 -0.12 -14.30
C THR A 66 4.13 0.24 -15.61
N PRO A 67 2.77 0.41 -15.60
CA PRO A 67 1.88 0.20 -14.44
C PRO A 67 1.63 -1.29 -14.15
N LEU A 68 1.53 -1.63 -12.86
CA LEU A 68 1.29 -3.00 -12.40
C LEU A 68 0.12 -3.06 -11.41
N THR A 69 -0.69 -4.12 -11.53
CA THR A 69 -1.69 -4.50 -10.54
C THR A 69 -1.46 -5.95 -10.15
N ILE A 70 -1.16 -6.20 -8.88
CA ILE A 70 -0.79 -7.52 -8.35
C ILE A 70 -1.87 -7.95 -7.35
N ASN A 71 -2.52 -9.09 -7.63
CA ASN A 71 -3.68 -9.58 -6.87
C ASN A 71 -3.41 -10.91 -6.15
N ASP A 72 -2.19 -11.44 -6.25
CA ASP A 72 -1.80 -12.76 -5.75
C ASP A 72 -0.84 -12.71 -4.55
N LEU A 73 -0.62 -11.52 -3.99
CA LEU A 73 0.17 -11.36 -2.76
C LEU A 73 -0.69 -11.65 -1.54
N ASN A 74 -0.10 -12.33 -0.56
CA ASN A 74 -0.74 -12.54 0.74
C ASN A 74 -0.69 -11.26 1.58
N GLN A 75 -1.50 -11.19 2.64
CA GLN A 75 -1.30 -10.18 3.66
C GLN A 75 0.08 -10.35 4.31
N GLY A 76 0.74 -9.25 4.66
CA GLY A 76 2.06 -9.26 5.27
C GLY A 76 2.91 -8.06 4.90
N ASP A 77 4.16 -8.08 5.33
CA ASP A 77 5.13 -7.03 5.07
C ASP A 77 5.92 -7.34 3.80
N TYR A 78 6.09 -6.31 2.97
CA TYR A 78 6.78 -6.40 1.70
C TYR A 78 7.77 -5.27 1.52
N THR A 79 8.93 -5.62 0.96
CA THR A 79 9.91 -4.66 0.49
C THR A 79 9.73 -4.49 -1.02
N VAL A 80 9.32 -3.31 -1.45
CA VAL A 80 9.13 -2.94 -2.85
C VAL A 80 10.31 -2.09 -3.31
N GLU A 81 10.97 -2.52 -4.36
CA GLU A 81 12.07 -1.80 -4.98
C GLU A 81 11.63 -1.28 -6.34
N LEU A 82 11.87 0.00 -6.59
CA LEU A 82 11.53 0.70 -7.81
C LEU A 82 12.80 1.25 -8.46
N GLU A 83 13.00 0.95 -9.76
CA GLU A 83 14.13 1.43 -10.54
C GLU A 83 13.61 2.03 -11.85
N ARG A 84 13.73 3.36 -12.01
CA ARG A 84 13.29 4.04 -13.22
C ARG A 84 14.12 3.60 -14.42
N VAL A 85 13.44 3.21 -15.51
CA VAL A 85 14.09 2.86 -16.78
C VAL A 85 14.65 4.12 -17.42
N SER A 86 15.96 4.13 -17.72
CA SER A 86 16.66 5.25 -18.33
C SER A 86 17.84 4.77 -19.16
N ASP A 87 18.10 5.47 -20.25
CA ASP A 87 19.28 5.26 -21.08
C ASP A 87 20.57 5.82 -20.46
N THR A 88 20.42 6.66 -19.42
CA THR A 88 21.53 7.26 -18.69
C THR A 88 21.78 6.49 -17.41
N GLU A 89 22.93 5.81 -17.32
CA GLU A 89 23.31 5.07 -16.13
C GLU A 89 23.47 6.00 -14.91
N ASN A 90 22.99 5.50 -13.76
CA ASN A 90 23.11 6.17 -12.44
C ASN A 90 22.44 7.56 -12.32
N PHE A 91 21.64 7.98 -13.31
CA PHE A 91 20.93 9.26 -13.23
C PHE A 91 19.76 9.21 -12.22
N TYR A 92 19.07 8.08 -12.17
CA TYR A 92 18.00 7.83 -11.21
C TYR A 92 18.46 6.81 -10.17
N LYS A 93 18.23 7.10 -8.91
CA LYS A 93 18.55 6.16 -7.83
C LYS A 93 17.41 5.17 -7.65
N LYS A 94 17.75 3.91 -7.46
CA LYS A 94 16.82 2.87 -7.02
C LYS A 94 16.20 3.25 -5.68
N GLN A 95 14.89 3.10 -5.57
CA GLN A 95 14.11 3.40 -4.38
C GLN A 95 13.63 2.11 -3.73
N THR A 96 13.57 2.12 -2.40
CA THR A 96 13.14 0.95 -1.63
C THR A 96 12.12 1.39 -0.58
N PHE A 97 10.97 0.73 -0.56
CA PHE A 97 9.87 1.02 0.35
C PHE A 97 9.42 -0.24 1.07
N ASN A 98 9.15 -0.10 2.36
CA ASN A 98 8.50 -1.15 3.14
C ASN A 98 7.02 -0.78 3.28
N ILE A 99 6.15 -1.70 2.90
CA ILE A 99 4.70 -1.57 2.97
C ILE A 99 4.10 -2.80 3.63
N GLN A 100 2.94 -2.62 4.25
CA GLN A 100 2.14 -3.72 4.76
C GLN A 100 0.91 -3.90 3.88
N LEU A 101 0.65 -5.13 3.44
CA LEU A 101 -0.56 -5.48 2.70
C LEU A 101 -1.57 -6.11 3.66
N SER A 102 -2.80 -5.62 3.64
CA SER A 102 -3.89 -6.09 4.48
C SER A 102 -5.00 -6.69 3.64
N LYS A 103 -5.75 -7.66 4.19
CA LYS A 103 -6.89 -8.30 3.51
C LYS A 103 -7.95 -7.26 3.15
N ASN A 104 -8.63 -7.48 2.02
CA ASN A 104 -9.75 -6.66 1.55
C ASN A 104 -9.41 -5.18 1.35
N THR A 105 -8.13 -4.86 1.15
CA THR A 105 -7.70 -3.50 0.87
C THR A 105 -6.86 -3.42 -0.39
N THR A 106 -6.88 -2.24 -1.03
CA THR A 106 -6.01 -1.90 -2.14
C THR A 106 -4.93 -0.95 -1.66
N SER A 107 -3.67 -1.42 -1.65
CA SER A 107 -2.51 -0.56 -1.41
C SER A 107 -2.03 0.01 -2.75
N ARG A 108 -1.57 1.26 -2.75
CA ARG A 108 -1.12 1.95 -3.96
C ARG A 108 0.23 2.60 -3.74
N ILE A 109 1.12 2.44 -4.70
CA ILE A 109 2.36 3.19 -4.83
C ILE A 109 2.24 3.97 -6.14
N GLU A 110 2.14 5.28 -6.06
CA GLU A 110 2.07 6.17 -7.22
C GLU A 110 3.17 7.22 -7.08
N ILE A 111 4.29 7.00 -7.77
CA ILE A 111 5.51 7.77 -7.55
C ILE A 111 6.18 8.12 -8.88
N GLU A 112 6.62 9.35 -8.98
CA GLU A 112 7.64 9.79 -9.93
C GLU A 112 9.02 9.75 -9.27
N ILE A 113 9.97 9.11 -9.93
CA ILE A 113 11.38 9.10 -9.53
C ILE A 113 12.11 10.17 -10.35
N GLY A 114 12.50 11.24 -9.69
CA GLY A 114 13.28 12.30 -10.27
C GLY A 114 14.80 12.08 -10.20
N PRO A 115 15.59 13.01 -10.74
CA PRO A 115 17.04 12.98 -10.66
C PRO A 115 17.56 12.94 -9.21
N ALA A 116 18.74 12.37 -9.01
CA ALA A 116 19.40 12.27 -7.70
C ALA A 116 18.58 11.56 -6.60
N GLY A 117 17.46 10.94 -6.96
CA GLY A 117 16.59 10.18 -6.03
C GLY A 117 15.55 11.03 -5.31
N ILE A 118 15.27 12.25 -5.78
CA ILE A 118 14.09 13.00 -5.34
C ILE A 118 12.81 12.29 -5.85
N LEU A 119 11.74 12.38 -5.09
CA LEU A 119 10.49 11.70 -5.37
C LEU A 119 9.32 12.68 -5.37
N HIS A 120 8.28 12.38 -6.17
CA HIS A 120 6.98 13.02 -6.10
C HIS A 120 5.88 11.98 -6.17
N GLY A 121 4.86 12.11 -5.32
CA GLY A 121 3.75 11.18 -5.29
C GLY A 121 3.49 10.60 -3.90
N SER A 122 2.89 9.42 -3.85
CA SER A 122 2.45 8.83 -2.59
C SER A 122 2.54 7.32 -2.53
N ILE A 123 2.58 6.82 -1.29
CA ILE A 123 2.41 5.41 -0.94
C ILE A 123 1.26 5.31 0.05
N LEU A 124 0.24 4.51 -0.30
CA LEU A 124 -0.93 4.25 0.52
C LEU A 124 -1.00 2.77 0.86
N TYR A 125 -1.14 2.45 2.14
CA TYR A 125 -1.38 1.08 2.59
C TYR A 125 -2.17 1.06 3.89
N TYR A 126 -2.89 -0.05 4.12
CA TYR A 126 -3.79 -0.21 5.25
C TYR A 126 -3.22 -1.17 6.28
N THR A 127 -3.39 -0.81 7.55
CA THR A 127 -3.12 -1.71 8.68
C THR A 127 -4.39 -1.90 9.50
N PRO A 128 -4.77 -3.16 9.86
CA PRO A 128 -5.96 -3.40 10.67
C PRO A 128 -5.86 -2.67 12.01
N GLN A 129 -6.96 -2.08 12.45
CA GLN A 129 -7.05 -1.40 13.73
C GLN A 129 -8.28 -1.87 14.50
N SER A 130 -8.10 -2.13 15.80
CA SER A 130 -9.18 -2.48 16.73
C SER A 130 -9.57 -1.27 17.57
N ASN A 131 -10.78 -1.35 18.16
CA ASN A 131 -11.32 -0.32 19.07
C ASN A 131 -11.66 1.04 18.43
N LEU A 132 -12.09 1.01 17.17
CA LEU A 132 -12.66 2.18 16.50
C LEU A 132 -14.18 2.21 16.66
N ASP A 133 -14.76 3.40 16.50
CA ASP A 133 -16.20 3.56 16.39
C ASP A 133 -16.76 2.83 15.18
N ARG A 134 -18.05 2.47 15.22
CA ARG A 134 -18.71 1.85 14.07
C ARG A 134 -18.66 2.80 12.89
N ASN A 135 -18.25 2.28 11.73
CA ASN A 135 -18.14 3.03 10.49
C ASN A 135 -17.09 4.15 10.53
N SER A 136 -15.99 3.92 11.23
CA SER A 136 -14.82 4.80 11.23
C SER A 136 -13.54 4.03 10.91
N GLY A 137 -12.55 4.78 10.46
CA GLY A 137 -11.16 4.37 10.28
C GLY A 137 -10.24 5.50 10.72
N THR A 138 -8.95 5.31 10.63
CA THR A 138 -7.99 6.35 10.98
C THR A 138 -7.06 6.66 9.82
N LEU A 139 -6.53 7.88 9.80
CA LEU A 139 -5.59 8.37 8.81
C LEU A 139 -4.29 8.80 9.48
N SER A 140 -3.16 8.34 8.96
CA SER A 140 -1.84 8.88 9.23
C SER A 140 -1.21 9.39 7.95
N VAL A 141 -0.67 10.62 7.98
CA VAL A 141 0.03 11.24 6.85
C VAL A 141 1.43 11.64 7.29
N LEU A 142 2.42 11.11 6.57
CA LEU A 142 3.82 11.49 6.69
C LEU A 142 4.26 12.14 5.38
N CYS A 143 5.09 13.17 5.46
CA CYS A 143 5.71 13.79 4.30
C CYS A 143 7.22 13.81 4.50
N ASP A 144 8.00 13.73 3.41
CA ASP A 144 9.45 13.90 3.43
C ASP A 144 9.88 15.35 3.69
N ILE A 145 8.94 16.29 3.56
CA ILE A 145 9.13 17.71 3.91
C ILE A 145 8.45 17.98 5.24
N ASP A 146 9.22 18.45 6.21
CA ASP A 146 8.74 18.75 7.55
C ASP A 146 7.67 19.85 7.53
N GLU A 147 6.72 19.77 8.47
CA GLU A 147 5.66 20.77 8.67
C GLU A 147 4.78 21.03 7.44
N SER A 148 4.73 20.08 6.49
CA SER A 148 3.81 20.16 5.36
C SER A 148 2.37 20.24 5.83
N LYS A 149 1.55 21.07 5.18
CA LYS A 149 0.14 21.25 5.54
C LYS A 149 -0.70 20.13 4.93
N VAL A 150 -1.60 19.58 5.74
CA VAL A 150 -2.55 18.55 5.35
C VAL A 150 -3.95 19.13 5.31
N TYR A 151 -4.63 18.92 4.19
CA TYR A 151 -6.04 19.31 3.99
C TYR A 151 -6.85 18.05 3.64
N LEU A 152 -8.10 17.99 4.07
CA LEU A 152 -9.10 16.98 3.67
C LEU A 152 -10.32 17.71 3.15
N ASP A 153 -10.78 17.36 1.94
CA ASP A 153 -11.90 18.03 1.26
C ASP A 153 -11.71 19.56 1.23
N ARG A 154 -10.45 20.04 1.07
CA ARG A 154 -9.98 21.45 1.10
C ARG A 154 -9.96 22.11 2.49
N ASP A 155 -10.38 21.42 3.54
CA ASP A 155 -10.32 21.95 4.90
C ASP A 155 -8.95 21.63 5.52
N TYR A 156 -8.30 22.67 6.09
CA TYR A 156 -7.04 22.50 6.80
C TYR A 156 -7.23 21.64 8.06
N VAL A 157 -6.41 20.58 8.18
CA VAL A 157 -6.47 19.65 9.32
C VAL A 157 -5.34 19.91 10.31
N LYS A 158 -4.09 19.81 9.82
CA LYS A 158 -2.88 19.91 10.65
C LYS A 158 -1.64 19.93 9.75
N GLN A 159 -0.48 20.20 10.32
CA GLN A 159 0.82 19.92 9.70
C GLN A 159 1.24 18.47 9.92
N THR A 160 2.09 17.95 9.01
CA THR A 160 2.72 16.63 9.18
C THR A 160 3.71 16.63 10.33
N PRO A 161 3.85 15.53 11.05
CA PRO A 161 3.11 14.28 10.89
C PRO A 161 1.67 14.37 11.43
N LEU A 162 0.69 13.91 10.64
CA LEU A 162 -0.66 13.62 11.10
C LEU A 162 -0.71 12.17 11.52
N ILE A 163 -1.04 11.87 12.76
CA ILE A 163 -1.01 10.50 13.29
C ILE A 163 -2.39 10.09 13.78
N ALA A 164 -2.88 8.96 13.25
CA ALA A 164 -4.07 8.23 13.69
C ALA A 164 -5.31 9.13 13.91
N LYS A 165 -5.55 10.08 12.98
CA LYS A 165 -6.77 10.91 13.03
C LYS A 165 -7.98 10.05 12.68
N GLU A 166 -8.93 9.93 13.61
CA GLU A 166 -10.18 9.23 13.36
C GLU A 166 -11.07 10.01 12.39
N LEU A 167 -11.65 9.32 11.43
CA LEU A 167 -12.50 9.84 10.36
C LEU A 167 -13.61 8.84 10.05
N SER A 168 -14.74 9.33 9.56
CA SER A 168 -15.80 8.48 9.03
C SER A 168 -15.29 7.68 7.82
N ALA A 169 -15.74 6.43 7.68
CA ALA A 169 -15.40 5.58 6.54
C ALA A 169 -16.10 6.09 5.28
N LYS A 170 -15.38 6.83 4.45
CA LYS A 170 -15.78 7.37 3.15
C LYS A 170 -14.56 7.79 2.33
N GLU A 171 -14.80 8.23 1.11
CA GLU A 171 -13.77 8.89 0.29
C GLU A 171 -13.55 10.33 0.75
N TYR A 172 -12.30 10.78 0.64
CA TYR A 172 -11.85 12.14 0.89
C TYR A 172 -10.82 12.54 -0.17
N ASP A 173 -10.78 13.83 -0.49
CA ASP A 173 -9.67 14.42 -1.23
C ASP A 173 -8.59 14.86 -0.23
N LEU A 174 -7.43 14.19 -0.27
CA LEU A 174 -6.26 14.54 0.54
C LEU A 174 -5.34 15.44 -0.27
N GLU A 175 -5.07 16.65 0.24
CA GLU A 175 -4.02 17.53 -0.28
C GLU A 175 -2.90 17.67 0.74
N VAL A 176 -1.66 17.57 0.26
CA VAL A 176 -0.46 17.87 1.06
C VAL A 176 0.37 18.92 0.33
N SER A 177 0.69 20.00 1.04
CA SER A 177 1.41 21.14 0.48
C SER A 177 2.53 21.64 1.38
N ALA A 178 3.63 22.09 0.78
CA ALA A 178 4.75 22.72 1.45
C ALA A 178 5.23 23.94 0.65
N THR A 179 5.79 24.94 1.34
CA THR A 179 6.30 26.16 0.70
C THR A 179 7.47 25.81 -0.24
N ASN A 180 7.41 26.28 -1.49
CA ASN A 180 8.39 26.01 -2.56
C ASN A 180 8.43 24.56 -3.05
N TYR A 181 7.38 23.78 -2.81
CA TYR A 181 7.21 22.44 -3.33
C TYR A 181 5.91 22.34 -4.13
N GLU A 182 5.88 21.39 -5.06
CA GLU A 182 4.66 21.04 -5.79
C GLU A 182 3.66 20.39 -4.82
N ASN A 183 2.39 20.82 -4.88
CA ASN A 183 1.34 20.20 -4.08
C ASN A 183 1.02 18.80 -4.61
N LEU A 184 0.62 17.91 -3.72
CA LEU A 184 0.07 16.61 -4.08
C LEU A 184 -1.40 16.55 -3.63
N GLU A 185 -2.30 16.26 -4.57
CA GLU A 185 -3.73 16.04 -4.33
C GLU A 185 -4.08 14.63 -4.82
N ILE A 186 -4.65 13.81 -3.93
CA ILE A 186 -5.00 12.41 -4.20
C ILE A 186 -6.31 12.03 -3.53
N PRO A 187 -7.18 11.24 -4.20
CA PRO A 187 -8.32 10.62 -3.56
C PRO A 187 -7.86 9.51 -2.62
N ILE A 188 -8.40 9.50 -1.41
CA ILE A 188 -8.16 8.45 -0.42
C ILE A 188 -9.49 7.87 0.06
N LEU A 189 -9.49 6.57 0.39
CA LEU A 189 -10.63 5.90 0.99
C LEU A 189 -10.29 5.56 2.45
N ILE A 190 -11.09 6.04 3.38
CA ILE A 190 -11.02 5.61 4.78
C ILE A 190 -11.87 4.37 4.94
N GLU A 191 -11.21 3.24 5.18
CA GLU A 191 -11.84 1.94 5.38
C GLU A 191 -12.19 1.71 6.85
N ASN A 192 -13.39 1.15 7.08
CA ASN A 192 -13.84 0.81 8.43
C ASN A 192 -12.93 -0.22 9.09
N GLY A 193 -12.43 0.09 10.28
CA GLY A 193 -11.56 -0.80 11.06
C GLY A 193 -10.10 -0.84 10.58
N TYR A 194 -9.69 0.12 9.75
CA TYR A 194 -8.30 0.23 9.29
C TYR A 194 -7.70 1.59 9.58
N LEU A 195 -6.38 1.60 9.75
CA LEU A 195 -5.53 2.76 9.65
C LEU A 195 -5.02 2.85 8.21
N LEU A 196 -5.37 3.92 7.50
CA LEU A 196 -4.73 4.28 6.24
C LEU A 196 -3.42 5.02 6.54
N ASN A 197 -2.32 4.44 6.12
CA ASN A 197 -1.01 5.07 6.16
C ASN A 197 -0.73 5.70 4.80
N VAL A 198 -0.47 7.00 4.79
CA VAL A 198 -0.09 7.75 3.58
C VAL A 198 1.29 8.33 3.79
N LYS A 199 2.21 7.99 2.91
CA LYS A 199 3.53 8.60 2.82
C LYS A 199 3.60 9.43 1.56
N VAL A 200 3.89 10.71 1.71
CA VAL A 200 3.91 11.72 0.63
C VAL A 200 5.32 12.18 0.37
N PHE A 201 5.62 12.41 -0.89
CA PHE A 201 6.88 12.97 -1.38
C PHE A 201 6.57 14.14 -2.29
N LEU A 202 7.30 15.26 -2.15
CA LEU A 202 7.04 16.47 -2.90
C LEU A 202 8.28 16.93 -3.67
N PHE A 203 8.12 17.25 -4.96
CA PHE A 203 9.18 17.85 -5.74
C PHE A 203 9.36 19.33 -5.37
N PRO A 204 10.62 19.81 -5.25
CA PRO A 204 10.87 21.24 -5.12
C PRO A 204 10.50 21.98 -6.42
N ILE A 205 9.86 23.13 -6.30
CA ILE A 205 9.58 24.01 -7.44
C ILE A 205 10.92 24.63 -7.90
N PRO A 206 11.29 24.49 -9.18
CA PRO A 206 12.54 25.06 -9.71
C PRO A 206 12.57 26.59 -9.55
N VAL A 207 13.63 27.11 -8.96
CA VAL A 207 13.84 28.57 -8.86
C VAL A 207 14.46 29.08 -10.15
N THR A 208 13.75 29.95 -10.84
CA THR A 208 14.29 30.63 -12.03
C THR A 208 15.08 31.88 -11.60
N PHE A 209 16.39 31.88 -11.80
CA PHE A 209 17.22 33.07 -11.60
C PHE A 209 17.13 33.97 -12.84
N ILE A 210 16.58 35.17 -12.68
CA ILE A 210 16.64 36.20 -13.73
C ILE A 210 17.99 36.92 -13.56
N THR A 211 18.93 36.66 -14.46
CA THR A 211 20.17 37.45 -14.54
C THR A 211 19.84 38.76 -15.22
N THR A 212 19.70 39.83 -14.45
CA THR A 212 19.67 41.19 -15.02
C THR A 212 21.08 41.55 -15.43
N THR A 213 21.39 41.47 -16.72
CA THR A 213 22.58 42.08 -17.31
C THR A 213 22.31 43.59 -17.32
N ASN A 214 22.92 44.33 -16.40
CA ASN A 214 23.00 45.77 -16.50
C ASN A 214 23.98 46.09 -17.62
N GLU A 215 23.49 46.62 -18.78
CA GLU A 215 24.27 47.31 -19.78
C GLU A 215 24.61 48.74 -19.31
#